data_847d83f94cdc9ed2e25f1c3f0e48917f
#
_entry.id   847d83f94cdc9ed2e25f1c3f0e48917f
#
_cell.length_a   1.000
_cell.length_b   1.000
_cell.length_c   1.000
_cell.angle_alpha   90.00
_cell.angle_beta   90.00
_cell.angle_gamma   90.00
#
_symmetry.space_group_name_H-M   'P 1'
#
loop_
_entity.id
_entity.type
_entity.pdbx_description
1 polymer ?
#
loop_
_entity_poly.entity_id
_entity_poly.type
_entity_poly.pdbx_seq_one_letter_code
_entity_poly.pdbx_strand_id
1 'polypeptide(L)'
;MKVLVIGDPLLSSERLEAAVKKILGDVEVARVDWKPASDEEFWFLRSEVEKKGPSAGKPPVEIFDHVGDIDIIITHHTPINAEIVTAAKKCRIIGACRAGVENVDVAAASKQGIAVFHTMGRNAHAVSDYTIGLMLAEMRNIGRAHAELKQGHWKKQYSNAAFVGDMLEKKIGLVGFGYIGHLVAKKLKGFDVEILVYDPYANAADVEASG
;
A
#
# COMPACT_ATOMS: atom_id res chain seq x y z
N MET A 1 -10.84 -27.69 -2.80
CA MET A 1 -9.96 -26.54 -2.68
C MET A 1 -10.17 -25.91 -1.31
N LYS A 2 -9.10 -25.70 -0.56
CA LYS A 2 -9.12 -25.11 0.79
C LYS A 2 -8.38 -23.77 0.78
N VAL A 3 -8.97 -22.76 1.37
CA VAL A 3 -8.42 -21.39 1.42
C VAL A 3 -8.22 -20.99 2.88
N LEU A 4 -7.03 -20.55 3.23
CA LEU A 4 -6.77 -19.88 4.52
C LEU A 4 -6.83 -18.37 4.31
N VAL A 5 -7.74 -17.72 4.99
CA VAL A 5 -7.80 -16.25 5.02
C VAL A 5 -7.29 -15.74 6.36
N ILE A 6 -6.35 -14.79 6.31
CA ILE A 6 -5.71 -14.25 7.49
C ILE A 6 -6.02 -12.76 7.56
N GLY A 7 -6.93 -12.42 8.49
CA GLY A 7 -7.34 -11.04 8.75
C GLY A 7 -6.35 -10.30 9.64
N ASP A 8 -6.56 -8.99 9.75
CA ASP A 8 -5.85 -8.08 10.63
C ASP A 8 -6.78 -6.94 11.09
N PRO A 9 -6.36 -6.02 11.96
CA PRO A 9 -7.21 -4.92 12.45
C PRO A 9 -7.84 -4.05 11.36
N LEU A 10 -7.26 -4.00 10.15
CA LEU A 10 -7.78 -3.19 9.04
C LEU A 10 -8.70 -3.98 8.10
N LEU A 11 -8.53 -5.30 8.03
CA LEU A 11 -9.28 -6.18 7.14
C LEU A 11 -9.51 -7.53 7.80
N SER A 12 -10.69 -7.74 8.38
CA SER A 12 -11.02 -8.96 9.11
C SER A 12 -11.08 -10.20 8.22
N SER A 13 -10.79 -11.36 8.83
CA SER A 13 -10.91 -12.66 8.16
C SER A 13 -12.33 -12.94 7.64
N GLU A 14 -13.36 -12.45 8.31
CA GLU A 14 -14.75 -12.53 7.85
C GLU A 14 -14.99 -11.85 6.50
N ARG A 15 -14.45 -10.62 6.34
CA ARG A 15 -14.56 -9.90 5.06
C ARG A 15 -13.80 -10.59 3.95
N LEU A 16 -12.63 -11.15 4.27
CA LEU A 16 -11.85 -11.93 3.31
C LEU A 16 -12.58 -13.21 2.90
N GLU A 17 -13.15 -13.96 3.86
CA GLU A 17 -13.97 -15.13 3.57
C GLU A 17 -15.16 -14.79 2.67
N ALA A 18 -15.90 -13.74 3.00
CA ALA A 18 -17.04 -13.31 2.18
C ALA A 18 -16.63 -12.98 0.74
N ALA A 19 -15.48 -12.33 0.55
CA ALA A 19 -14.94 -12.03 -0.77
C ALA A 19 -14.52 -13.30 -1.53
N VAL A 20 -13.85 -14.22 -0.84
CA VAL A 20 -13.44 -15.53 -1.41
C VAL A 20 -14.64 -16.32 -1.86
N LYS A 21 -15.66 -16.49 -1.02
CA LYS A 21 -16.89 -17.23 -1.35
C LYS A 21 -17.68 -16.56 -2.48
N LYS A 22 -17.70 -15.24 -2.54
CA LYS A 22 -18.35 -14.50 -3.65
C LYS A 22 -17.70 -14.79 -5.01
N ILE A 23 -16.36 -15.01 -5.03
CA ILE A 23 -15.61 -15.19 -6.29
C ILE A 23 -15.48 -16.66 -6.65
N LEU A 24 -15.18 -17.50 -5.68
CA LEU A 24 -14.84 -18.91 -5.89
C LEU A 24 -16.01 -19.88 -5.62
N GLY A 25 -17.16 -19.37 -5.14
CA GLY A 25 -18.33 -20.19 -4.81
C GLY A 25 -18.15 -20.98 -3.51
N ASP A 26 -18.67 -22.19 -3.48
CA ASP A 26 -18.62 -23.07 -2.30
C ASP A 26 -17.24 -23.73 -2.16
N VAL A 27 -16.37 -23.04 -1.41
CA VAL A 27 -15.01 -23.53 -1.07
C VAL A 27 -14.86 -23.58 0.44
N GLU A 28 -14.04 -24.53 0.92
CA GLU A 28 -13.69 -24.62 2.33
C GLU A 28 -12.75 -23.46 2.69
N VAL A 29 -13.14 -22.67 3.69
CA VAL A 29 -12.35 -21.51 4.15
C VAL A 29 -12.04 -21.66 5.63
N ALA A 30 -10.75 -21.71 5.96
CA ALA A 30 -10.25 -21.52 7.32
C ALA A 30 -9.96 -20.05 7.58
N ARG A 31 -10.20 -19.58 8.81
CA ARG A 31 -9.99 -18.19 9.21
C ARG A 31 -9.03 -18.11 10.39
N VAL A 32 -8.10 -17.16 10.28
CA VAL A 32 -7.25 -16.73 11.38
C VAL A 32 -7.23 -15.21 11.38
N ASP A 33 -7.22 -14.57 12.55
CA ASP A 33 -7.04 -13.12 12.67
C ASP A 33 -5.75 -12.81 13.42
N TRP A 34 -4.92 -11.98 12.82
CA TRP A 34 -3.77 -11.39 13.49
C TRP A 34 -4.25 -10.27 14.42
N LYS A 35 -4.11 -10.49 15.71
CA LYS A 35 -4.59 -9.60 16.77
C LYS A 35 -3.42 -9.15 17.67
N PRO A 36 -2.64 -8.14 17.26
CA PRO A 36 -1.71 -7.47 18.17
C PRO A 36 -2.44 -6.93 19.42
N ALA A 37 -1.73 -6.76 20.52
CA ALA A 37 -2.33 -6.38 21.78
C ALA A 37 -2.93 -4.96 21.80
N SER A 38 -2.47 -4.08 20.90
CA SER A 38 -3.01 -2.73 20.72
C SER A 38 -2.81 -2.23 19.29
N ASP A 39 -3.47 -1.10 18.96
CA ASP A 39 -3.26 -0.43 17.67
C ASP A 39 -1.81 0.06 17.51
N GLU A 40 -1.18 0.56 18.59
CA GLU A 40 0.23 0.98 18.56
C GLU A 40 1.15 -0.19 18.25
N GLU A 41 0.91 -1.36 18.85
CA GLU A 41 1.68 -2.56 18.54
C GLU A 41 1.46 -3.00 17.09
N PHE A 42 0.24 -2.96 16.59
CA PHE A 42 -0.04 -3.27 15.18
C PHE A 42 0.75 -2.37 14.24
N TRP A 43 0.72 -1.06 14.43
CA TRP A 43 1.43 -0.12 13.58
C TRP A 43 2.95 -0.27 13.69
N PHE A 44 3.45 -0.56 14.89
CA PHE A 44 4.86 -0.84 15.11
C PHE A 44 5.31 -2.11 14.36
N LEU A 45 4.63 -3.23 14.57
CA LEU A 45 4.97 -4.51 13.93
C LEU A 45 4.85 -4.42 12.41
N ARG A 46 3.81 -3.76 11.90
CA ARG A 46 3.66 -3.49 10.48
C ARG A 46 4.86 -2.71 9.92
N SER A 47 5.28 -1.64 10.60
CA SER A 47 6.44 -0.84 10.18
C SER A 47 7.74 -1.66 10.20
N GLU A 48 7.92 -2.54 11.18
CA GLU A 48 9.08 -3.44 11.22
C GLU A 48 9.08 -4.43 10.05
N VAL A 49 7.93 -5.00 9.73
CA VAL A 49 7.78 -5.89 8.56
C VAL A 49 8.05 -5.15 7.25
N GLU A 50 7.58 -3.93 7.10
CA GLU A 50 7.84 -3.12 5.90
C GLU A 50 9.33 -2.79 5.71
N LYS A 51 10.08 -2.63 6.80
CA LYS A 51 11.52 -2.29 6.76
C LYS A 51 12.44 -3.50 6.69
N LYS A 52 12.08 -4.60 7.36
CA LYS A 52 12.97 -5.75 7.62
C LYS A 52 12.46 -7.06 7.02
N GLY A 53 11.28 -7.05 6.39
CA GLY A 53 10.64 -8.23 5.82
C GLY A 53 9.82 -9.05 6.82
N PRO A 54 9.20 -10.15 6.36
CA PRO A 54 8.20 -10.89 7.13
C PRO A 54 8.73 -11.57 8.38
N SER A 55 10.03 -11.83 8.48
CA SER A 55 10.68 -12.42 9.68
C SER A 55 10.69 -11.49 10.88
N ALA A 56 10.54 -10.17 10.68
CA ALA A 56 10.43 -9.21 11.78
C ALA A 56 9.05 -9.18 12.42
N GLY A 57 8.05 -9.77 11.80
CA GLY A 57 6.69 -9.84 12.31
C GLY A 57 6.47 -11.03 13.22
N LYS A 58 5.36 -10.95 13.98
CA LYS A 58 4.89 -12.03 14.85
C LYS A 58 3.53 -12.50 14.35
N PRO A 59 3.47 -13.45 13.39
CA PRO A 59 2.21 -13.99 12.91
C PRO A 59 1.51 -14.80 14.00
N PRO A 60 0.17 -14.92 13.96
CA PRO A 60 -0.56 -15.77 14.89
C PRO A 60 -0.17 -17.24 14.72
N VAL A 61 0.02 -17.93 15.84
CA VAL A 61 0.44 -19.35 15.85
C VAL A 61 -0.63 -20.27 15.30
N GLU A 62 -1.88 -19.88 15.37
CA GLU A 62 -3.06 -20.59 14.86
C GLU A 62 -2.99 -20.84 13.35
N ILE A 63 -2.15 -20.13 12.62
CA ILE A 63 -1.89 -20.39 11.20
C ILE A 63 -1.41 -21.83 11.01
N PHE A 64 -0.59 -22.35 11.94
CA PHE A 64 -0.01 -23.67 11.82
C PHE A 64 -1.04 -24.81 11.98
N ASP A 65 -2.21 -24.55 12.59
CA ASP A 65 -3.30 -25.50 12.69
C ASP A 65 -3.97 -25.79 11.33
N HIS A 66 -3.79 -24.89 10.37
CA HIS A 66 -4.47 -24.95 9.09
C HIS A 66 -3.52 -25.09 7.90
N VAL A 67 -2.34 -24.47 7.96
CA VAL A 67 -1.49 -24.21 6.78
C VAL A 67 -1.01 -25.46 6.04
N GLY A 68 -0.95 -26.62 6.70
CA GLY A 68 -0.42 -27.87 6.12
C GLY A 68 -1.27 -28.46 4.98
N ASP A 69 -2.57 -28.16 4.93
CA ASP A 69 -3.53 -28.75 3.98
C ASP A 69 -4.28 -27.69 3.13
N ILE A 70 -3.70 -26.52 2.98
CA ILE A 70 -4.27 -25.35 2.30
C ILE A 70 -3.74 -25.24 0.87
N ASP A 71 -4.64 -24.98 -0.09
CA ASP A 71 -4.29 -24.69 -1.48
C ASP A 71 -3.91 -23.23 -1.71
N ILE A 72 -4.59 -22.29 -0.99
CA ILE A 72 -4.44 -20.85 -1.16
C ILE A 72 -4.37 -20.18 0.20
N ILE A 73 -3.44 -19.24 0.36
CA ILE A 73 -3.37 -18.30 1.49
C ILE A 73 -3.74 -16.91 1.00
N ILE A 74 -4.65 -16.24 1.68
CA ILE A 74 -4.99 -14.81 1.45
C ILE A 74 -4.67 -14.03 2.71
N THR A 75 -3.84 -13.01 2.57
CA THR A 75 -3.41 -12.15 3.68
C THR A 75 -3.51 -10.67 3.30
N HIS A 76 -3.49 -9.78 4.28
CA HIS A 76 -3.40 -8.33 4.05
C HIS A 76 -2.07 -7.79 4.62
N HIS A 77 -1.95 -7.57 5.92
CA HIS A 77 -0.69 -7.13 6.54
C HIS A 77 0.00 -8.22 7.36
N THR A 78 -0.68 -9.33 7.65
CA THR A 78 -0.10 -10.42 8.44
C THR A 78 1.15 -10.96 7.75
N PRO A 79 2.27 -11.09 8.48
CA PRO A 79 3.50 -11.62 7.92
C PRO A 79 3.38 -13.11 7.61
N ILE A 80 3.80 -13.48 6.41
CA ILE A 80 3.94 -14.86 5.92
C ILE A 80 5.43 -15.13 5.75
N ASN A 81 6.07 -15.53 6.83
CA ASN A 81 7.51 -15.80 6.87
C ASN A 81 7.88 -17.17 6.26
N ALA A 82 9.18 -17.45 6.17
CA ALA A 82 9.70 -18.70 5.63
C ALA A 82 9.18 -19.95 6.35
N GLU A 83 8.91 -19.86 7.65
CA GLU A 83 8.41 -20.97 8.47
C GLU A 83 6.98 -21.35 8.03
N ILE A 84 6.09 -20.34 7.89
CA ILE A 84 4.72 -20.54 7.40
C ILE A 84 4.75 -21.09 5.97
N VAL A 85 5.57 -20.51 5.09
CA VAL A 85 5.73 -20.98 3.71
C VAL A 85 6.18 -22.44 3.71
N THR A 86 7.17 -22.80 4.53
CA THR A 86 7.69 -24.18 4.62
C THR A 86 6.64 -25.15 5.14
N ALA A 87 5.78 -24.74 6.06
CA ALA A 87 4.69 -25.56 6.58
C ALA A 87 3.56 -25.75 5.55
N ALA A 88 3.40 -24.82 4.60
CA ALA A 88 2.34 -24.78 3.58
C ALA A 88 2.58 -25.79 2.43
N LYS A 89 2.63 -27.08 2.73
CA LYS A 89 3.07 -28.15 1.80
C LYS A 89 2.23 -28.28 0.53
N LYS A 90 0.94 -27.97 0.59
CA LYS A 90 0.00 -28.07 -0.55
C LYS A 90 -0.29 -26.69 -1.18
N CYS A 91 0.17 -25.63 -0.55
CA CYS A 91 -0.13 -24.28 -1.00
C CYS A 91 0.49 -24.03 -2.39
N ARG A 92 -0.31 -23.44 -3.26
CA ARG A 92 0.09 -23.10 -4.63
C ARG A 92 0.05 -21.60 -4.87
N ILE A 93 -0.73 -20.87 -4.07
CA ILE A 93 -0.95 -19.44 -4.25
C ILE A 93 -0.95 -18.72 -2.90
N ILE A 94 -0.22 -17.62 -2.82
CA ILE A 94 -0.33 -16.65 -1.74
C ILE A 94 -0.82 -15.34 -2.35
N GLY A 95 -1.99 -14.86 -1.92
CA GLY A 95 -2.56 -13.59 -2.32
C GLY A 95 -2.38 -12.54 -1.24
N ALA A 96 -1.63 -11.47 -1.52
CA ALA A 96 -1.48 -10.31 -0.64
C ALA A 96 -2.46 -9.20 -1.06
N CYS A 97 -3.44 -8.90 -0.23
CA CYS A 97 -4.45 -7.86 -0.46
C CYS A 97 -3.89 -6.43 -0.26
N ARG A 98 -2.66 -6.19 -0.70
CA ARG A 98 -1.95 -4.90 -0.62
C ARG A 98 -1.06 -4.68 -1.86
N ALA A 99 -0.58 -3.45 -2.03
CA ALA A 99 0.23 -3.10 -3.19
C ALA A 99 1.65 -3.68 -3.15
N GLY A 100 2.26 -3.74 -1.98
CA GLY A 100 3.57 -4.36 -1.77
C GLY A 100 3.45 -5.80 -1.26
N VAL A 101 4.56 -6.51 -1.22
CA VAL A 101 4.68 -7.91 -0.76
C VAL A 101 5.68 -8.08 0.38
N GLU A 102 6.03 -7.00 1.07
CA GLU A 102 7.05 -6.97 2.12
C GLU A 102 6.69 -7.90 3.30
N ASN A 103 5.41 -8.21 3.44
CA ASN A 103 4.91 -9.13 4.44
C ASN A 103 4.94 -10.61 4.01
N VAL A 104 5.39 -10.93 2.80
CA VAL A 104 5.50 -12.32 2.31
C VAL A 104 6.94 -12.65 1.98
N ASP A 105 7.44 -13.80 2.45
CA ASP A 105 8.73 -14.31 2.03
C ASP A 105 8.63 -14.89 0.60
N VAL A 106 8.75 -13.99 -0.38
CA VAL A 106 8.67 -14.32 -1.81
C VAL A 106 9.79 -15.29 -2.21
N ALA A 107 10.96 -15.20 -1.59
CA ALA A 107 12.07 -16.07 -1.91
C ALA A 107 11.80 -17.53 -1.46
N ALA A 108 11.26 -17.70 -0.24
CA ALA A 108 10.82 -19.00 0.25
C ALA A 108 9.65 -19.55 -0.59
N ALA A 109 8.66 -18.71 -0.91
CA ALA A 109 7.52 -19.08 -1.75
C ALA A 109 7.98 -19.59 -3.13
N SER A 110 8.87 -18.84 -3.79
CA SER A 110 9.42 -19.21 -5.11
C SER A 110 10.18 -20.53 -5.08
N LYS A 111 10.99 -20.77 -4.02
CA LYS A 111 11.72 -22.06 -3.86
C LYS A 111 10.76 -23.24 -3.72
N GLN A 112 9.57 -23.03 -3.16
CA GLN A 112 8.55 -24.06 -2.97
C GLN A 112 7.56 -24.15 -4.14
N GLY A 113 7.72 -23.31 -5.18
CA GLY A 113 6.85 -23.26 -6.36
C GLY A 113 5.49 -22.60 -6.08
N ILE A 114 5.39 -21.79 -5.04
CA ILE A 114 4.18 -21.04 -4.68
C ILE A 114 4.17 -19.71 -5.43
N ALA A 115 3.11 -19.45 -6.19
CA ALA A 115 2.92 -18.17 -6.86
C ALA A 115 2.43 -17.11 -5.86
N VAL A 116 3.05 -15.93 -5.86
CA VAL A 116 2.65 -14.80 -5.02
C VAL A 116 1.98 -13.74 -5.88
N PHE A 117 0.74 -13.40 -5.55
CA PHE A 117 -0.03 -12.33 -6.19
C PHE A 117 -0.27 -11.18 -5.23
N HIS A 118 -0.34 -9.97 -5.76
CA HIS A 118 -0.64 -8.78 -4.98
C HIS A 118 -1.53 -7.79 -5.74
N THR A 119 -2.16 -6.85 -5.04
CA THR A 119 -3.11 -5.89 -5.62
C THR A 119 -2.43 -4.55 -5.89
N MET A 120 -1.54 -4.52 -6.88
CA MET A 120 -0.84 -3.29 -7.29
C MET A 120 -1.84 -2.21 -7.71
N GLY A 121 -1.59 -0.98 -7.26
CA GLY A 121 -2.42 0.18 -7.63
C GLY A 121 -3.74 0.32 -6.85
N ARG A 122 -4.07 -0.58 -5.94
CA ARG A 122 -5.31 -0.57 -5.15
C ARG A 122 -5.66 0.80 -4.55
N ASN A 123 -4.68 1.52 -4.05
CA ASN A 123 -4.82 2.83 -3.42
C ASN A 123 -4.19 3.98 -4.23
N ALA A 124 -3.77 3.72 -5.47
CA ALA A 124 -2.98 4.68 -6.24
C ALA A 124 -3.75 5.97 -6.53
N HIS A 125 -5.05 5.90 -6.78
CA HIS A 125 -5.89 7.09 -6.96
C HIS A 125 -5.92 7.94 -5.69
N ALA A 126 -6.17 7.33 -4.52
CA ALA A 126 -6.18 8.04 -3.25
C ALA A 126 -4.81 8.66 -2.91
N VAL A 127 -3.71 7.92 -3.15
CA VAL A 127 -2.35 8.44 -2.94
C VAL A 127 -2.05 9.60 -3.88
N SER A 128 -2.41 9.50 -5.16
CA SER A 128 -2.19 10.58 -6.11
C SER A 128 -3.05 11.81 -5.82
N ASP A 129 -4.30 11.65 -5.33
CA ASP A 129 -5.13 12.76 -4.85
C ASP A 129 -4.50 13.47 -3.66
N TYR A 130 -4.04 12.67 -2.68
CA TYR A 130 -3.36 13.19 -1.50
C TYR A 130 -2.08 13.94 -1.86
N THR A 131 -1.31 13.44 -2.83
CA THR A 131 -0.09 14.11 -3.32
C THR A 131 -0.40 15.50 -3.87
N ILE A 132 -1.40 15.61 -4.76
CA ILE A 132 -1.85 16.91 -5.27
C ILE A 132 -2.37 17.80 -4.13
N GLY A 133 -3.14 17.23 -3.21
CA GLY A 133 -3.66 17.94 -2.03
C GLY A 133 -2.54 18.55 -1.17
N LEU A 134 -1.45 17.80 -0.93
CA LEU A 134 -0.29 18.31 -0.18
C LEU A 134 0.45 19.41 -0.94
N MET A 135 0.64 19.27 -2.26
CA MET A 135 1.25 20.32 -3.09
C MET A 135 0.45 21.64 -2.96
N LEU A 136 -0.86 21.57 -3.13
CA LEU A 136 -1.74 22.72 -3.00
C LEU A 136 -1.78 23.28 -1.58
N ALA A 137 -1.81 22.41 -0.56
CA ALA A 137 -1.82 22.83 0.83
C ALA A 137 -0.54 23.61 1.20
N GLU A 138 0.62 23.20 0.70
CA GLU A 138 1.88 23.90 0.93
C GLU A 138 1.95 25.20 0.11
N MET A 139 1.67 25.14 -1.20
CA MET A 139 1.79 26.29 -2.09
C MET A 139 0.79 27.41 -1.77
N ARG A 140 -0.41 27.05 -1.33
CA ARG A 140 -1.47 28.04 -0.96
C ARG A 140 -1.53 28.30 0.53
N ASN A 141 -0.57 27.76 1.32
CA ASN A 141 -0.51 27.92 2.78
C ASN A 141 -1.81 27.50 3.50
N ILE A 142 -2.56 26.52 2.97
CA ILE A 142 -3.87 26.14 3.50
C ILE A 142 -3.78 25.71 4.97
N GLY A 143 -2.84 24.83 5.30
CA GLY A 143 -2.65 24.35 6.68
C GLY A 143 -2.22 25.47 7.63
N ARG A 144 -1.29 26.34 7.20
CA ARG A 144 -0.83 27.50 8.00
C ARG A 144 -1.94 28.51 8.22
N ALA A 145 -2.71 28.83 7.18
CA ALA A 145 -3.84 29.74 7.27
C ALA A 145 -4.92 29.20 8.20
N HIS A 146 -5.23 27.91 8.11
CA HIS A 146 -6.19 27.25 9.00
C HIS A 146 -5.75 27.34 10.47
N ALA A 147 -4.46 27.05 10.77
CA ALA A 147 -3.94 27.13 12.12
C ALA A 147 -4.02 28.54 12.72
N GLU A 148 -3.71 29.59 11.95
CA GLU A 148 -3.81 30.98 12.39
C GLU A 148 -5.29 31.37 12.63
N LEU A 149 -6.19 31.00 11.71
CA LEU A 149 -7.63 31.29 11.86
C LEU A 149 -8.22 30.63 13.11
N LYS A 150 -7.81 29.41 13.46
CA LYS A 150 -8.26 28.76 14.69
C LYS A 150 -7.83 29.50 15.96
N GLN A 151 -6.80 30.33 15.88
CA GLN A 151 -6.34 31.20 16.96
C GLN A 151 -6.94 32.62 16.90
N GLY A 152 -7.85 32.88 15.95
CA GLY A 152 -8.47 34.18 15.74
C GLY A 152 -7.61 35.16 14.96
N HIS A 153 -6.52 34.72 14.34
CA HIS A 153 -5.60 35.57 13.59
C HIS A 153 -5.92 35.55 12.10
N TRP A 154 -6.09 36.73 11.50
CA TRP A 154 -6.19 36.93 10.06
C TRP A 154 -4.82 37.26 9.46
N LYS A 155 -4.01 36.22 9.17
CA LYS A 155 -2.65 36.36 8.63
C LYS A 155 -2.63 36.22 7.12
N LYS A 156 -2.03 37.17 6.41
CA LYS A 156 -1.95 37.18 4.94
C LYS A 156 -0.56 36.80 4.40
N GLN A 157 0.50 36.92 5.21
CA GLN A 157 1.87 36.64 4.79
C GLN A 157 2.46 35.53 5.65
N TYR A 158 3.16 34.62 5.00
CA TYR A 158 3.83 33.46 5.59
C TYR A 158 5.31 33.47 5.21
N SER A 159 6.16 32.77 5.97
CA SER A 159 7.62 32.73 5.78
C SER A 159 8.05 32.21 4.41
N ASN A 160 7.23 31.40 3.76
CA ASN A 160 7.47 30.85 2.43
C ASN A 160 6.90 31.71 1.28
N ALA A 161 6.34 32.88 1.54
CA ALA A 161 5.66 33.71 0.55
C ALA A 161 6.53 34.10 -0.67
N ALA A 162 7.86 34.18 -0.51
CA ALA A 162 8.78 34.45 -1.60
C ALA A 162 8.99 33.25 -2.56
N PHE A 163 8.61 32.04 -2.16
CA PHE A 163 8.89 30.80 -2.89
C PHE A 163 7.65 30.10 -3.40
N VAL A 164 6.48 30.49 -2.92
CA VAL A 164 5.18 29.89 -3.28
C VAL A 164 4.30 30.87 -4.04
N GLY A 165 3.35 30.33 -4.79
CA GLY A 165 2.39 31.11 -5.57
C GLY A 165 1.26 30.19 -6.02
N ASP A 166 0.73 30.43 -7.19
CA ASP A 166 -0.16 29.47 -7.88
C ASP A 166 0.64 28.40 -8.62
N MET A 167 -0.05 27.43 -9.17
CA MET A 167 0.55 26.30 -9.89
C MET A 167 0.99 26.68 -11.31
N LEU A 168 0.32 27.68 -11.91
CA LEU A 168 0.53 28.08 -13.30
C LEU A 168 2.03 28.28 -13.61
N GLU A 169 2.50 27.68 -14.70
CA GLU A 169 3.88 27.76 -15.21
C GLU A 169 4.97 27.24 -14.22
N LYS A 170 4.57 26.56 -13.14
CA LYS A 170 5.54 25.94 -12.24
C LYS A 170 6.17 24.69 -12.87
N LYS A 171 7.42 24.43 -12.49
CA LYS A 171 8.11 23.18 -12.81
C LYS A 171 7.95 22.21 -11.65
N ILE A 172 7.35 21.06 -11.92
CA ILE A 172 7.12 20.01 -10.93
C ILE A 172 8.01 18.82 -11.23
N GLY A 173 8.93 18.53 -10.32
CA GLY A 173 9.78 17.34 -10.39
C GLY A 173 9.09 16.10 -9.82
N LEU A 174 9.01 15.03 -10.61
CA LEU A 174 8.55 13.72 -10.17
C LEU A 174 9.75 12.77 -10.08
N VAL A 175 10.04 12.29 -8.88
CA VAL A 175 11.03 11.23 -8.65
C VAL A 175 10.28 9.91 -8.53
N GLY A 176 10.42 9.07 -9.56
CA GLY A 176 9.61 7.86 -9.77
C GLY A 176 8.40 8.10 -10.69
N PHE A 177 8.34 7.31 -11.77
CA PHE A 177 7.28 7.37 -12.78
C PHE A 177 6.57 6.03 -12.97
N GLY A 178 6.33 5.32 -11.84
CA GLY A 178 5.50 4.12 -11.79
C GLY A 178 4.00 4.47 -11.82
N TYR A 179 3.17 3.54 -11.36
CA TYR A 179 1.71 3.68 -11.42
C TYR A 179 1.18 4.97 -10.78
N ILE A 180 1.71 5.34 -9.61
CA ILE A 180 1.32 6.57 -8.90
C ILE A 180 1.87 7.82 -9.62
N GLY A 181 3.13 7.80 -10.06
CA GLY A 181 3.73 8.92 -10.80
C GLY A 181 2.95 9.30 -12.04
N HIS A 182 2.51 8.31 -12.82
CA HIS A 182 1.63 8.54 -13.98
C HIS A 182 0.30 9.20 -13.60
N LEU A 183 -0.34 8.75 -12.50
CA LEU A 183 -1.58 9.37 -12.04
C LEU A 183 -1.38 10.80 -11.55
N VAL A 184 -0.27 11.07 -10.87
CA VAL A 184 0.08 12.44 -10.43
C VAL A 184 0.31 13.33 -11.65
N ALA A 185 1.13 12.90 -12.62
CA ALA A 185 1.37 13.64 -13.86
C ALA A 185 0.05 13.94 -14.59
N LYS A 186 -0.80 12.93 -14.77
CA LYS A 186 -2.12 13.10 -15.39
C LYS A 186 -2.97 14.18 -14.69
N LYS A 187 -2.97 14.24 -13.35
CA LYS A 187 -3.72 15.22 -12.57
C LYS A 187 -3.10 16.62 -12.64
N LEU A 188 -1.78 16.68 -12.70
CA LEU A 188 -1.04 17.95 -12.80
C LEU A 188 -1.27 18.69 -14.11
N LYS A 189 -1.62 18.03 -15.20
CA LYS A 189 -1.94 18.66 -16.49
C LYS A 189 -3.02 19.75 -16.37
N GLY A 190 -3.99 19.59 -15.47
CA GLY A 190 -5.04 20.59 -15.24
C GLY A 190 -4.57 21.87 -14.56
N PHE A 191 -3.29 21.97 -14.19
CA PHE A 191 -2.71 23.16 -13.55
C PHE A 191 -1.74 23.94 -14.45
N ASP A 192 -1.61 23.55 -15.72
CA ASP A 192 -0.71 24.18 -16.69
C ASP A 192 0.74 24.30 -16.19
N VAL A 193 1.25 23.21 -15.64
CA VAL A 193 2.62 23.06 -15.11
C VAL A 193 3.53 22.36 -16.12
N GLU A 194 4.83 22.62 -16.04
CA GLU A 194 5.85 21.81 -16.70
C GLU A 194 6.24 20.63 -15.78
N ILE A 195 6.18 19.39 -16.28
CA ILE A 195 6.50 18.20 -15.49
C ILE A 195 7.88 17.69 -15.90
N LEU A 196 8.77 17.56 -14.92
CA LEU A 196 10.10 16.95 -15.09
C LEU A 196 10.10 15.60 -14.38
N VAL A 197 10.53 14.54 -15.06
CA VAL A 197 10.51 13.18 -14.53
C VAL A 197 11.94 12.66 -14.37
N TYR A 198 12.23 12.07 -13.22
CA TYR A 198 13.40 11.24 -13.01
C TYR A 198 12.95 9.84 -12.57
N ASP A 199 13.19 8.85 -13.41
CA ASP A 199 12.99 7.43 -13.10
C ASP A 199 13.98 6.59 -13.94
N PRO A 200 14.87 5.80 -13.31
CA PRO A 200 15.87 5.01 -14.05
C PRO A 200 15.26 3.85 -14.84
N TYR A 201 14.00 3.51 -14.62
CA TYR A 201 13.29 2.40 -15.27
C TYR A 201 12.19 2.85 -16.23
N ALA A 202 11.85 4.14 -16.26
CA ALA A 202 10.83 4.65 -17.16
C ALA A 202 11.37 4.78 -18.59
N ASN A 203 10.51 4.45 -19.56
CA ASN A 203 10.82 4.72 -20.96
C ASN A 203 10.55 6.21 -21.27
N ALA A 204 11.49 6.90 -21.89
CA ALA A 204 11.35 8.31 -22.25
C ALA A 204 10.11 8.58 -23.13
N ALA A 205 9.80 7.68 -24.08
CA ALA A 205 8.62 7.82 -24.93
C ALA A 205 7.30 7.74 -24.13
N ASP A 206 7.25 6.91 -23.08
CA ASP A 206 6.07 6.82 -22.21
C ASP A 206 5.91 8.08 -21.33
N VAL A 207 7.02 8.68 -20.92
CA VAL A 207 7.03 9.95 -20.19
C VAL A 207 6.50 11.06 -21.08
N GLU A 208 7.03 11.21 -22.29
CA GLU A 208 6.59 12.23 -23.27
C GLU A 208 5.13 12.05 -23.67
N ALA A 209 4.66 10.81 -23.89
CA ALA A 209 3.26 10.52 -24.19
C ALA A 209 2.31 10.86 -23.03
N SER A 210 2.83 10.93 -21.82
CA SER A 210 2.06 11.32 -20.64
C SER A 210 1.87 12.84 -20.54
N GLY A 211 2.54 13.64 -21.35
CA GLY A 211 2.40 15.09 -21.58
C GLY A 211 3.13 15.94 -20.60
#